data_dd53b1e838fe5a3911f74a4a83e7e24a
#
_entry.id   dd53b1e838fe5a3911f74a4a83e7e24a
#
_cell.length_a   1.000
_cell.length_b   1.000
_cell.length_c   1.000
_cell.angle_alpha   90.00
_cell.angle_beta   90.00
_cell.angle_gamma   90.00
#
_symmetry.space_group_name_H-M   'P 1'
#
loop_
_entity.id
_entity.type
_entity.pdbx_description
1 polymer ?
#
loop_
_entity_poly.entity_id
_entity_poly.type
_entity_poly.pdbx_seq_one_letter_code
_entity_poly.pdbx_strand_id
1 'polypeptide(L)'
;TPDYVDKLYNSLKRNITRDFDFYCISENPNVKADKVFPLSQSLIKRHWHKLRFFDPKLIGASKDDEIIIMDIDQVIMQNIDELVNYPVEKNEIVSYDKWWKSKFYLEAGYSHCTLNGGWYKFRGDSLKFIADDYKLDPEERQLRYYNNGTVHFKYYGEQNYVEDTCKENNIKITLMPGEWIGKVNLDPEINIKNNVKYCQEFNEDYMILGDEPNSKIKIIHFAGVKDTIHEYDSWIKDYWY
;
A
#
# COMPACT_ATOMS: atom_id res chain seq x y z
N THR A 1 12.24 3.37 7.98
CA THR A 1 12.95 3.51 9.26
C THR A 1 12.10 2.91 10.37
N PRO A 2 12.66 2.52 11.52
CA PRO A 2 11.89 2.04 12.67
C PRO A 2 10.79 3.00 13.10
N ASP A 3 11.07 4.29 13.10
CA ASP A 3 10.14 5.37 13.43
C ASP A 3 8.82 5.32 12.62
N TYR A 4 8.89 4.97 11.33
CA TYR A 4 7.69 4.82 10.49
C TYR A 4 6.79 3.67 10.95
N VAL A 5 7.39 2.55 11.35
CA VAL A 5 6.63 1.40 11.87
C VAL A 5 5.94 1.77 13.16
N ASP A 6 6.66 2.42 14.08
CA ASP A 6 6.13 2.82 15.39
C ASP A 6 4.99 3.83 15.26
N LYS A 7 5.12 4.80 14.35
CA LYS A 7 4.08 5.78 14.05
C LYS A 7 2.85 5.14 13.42
N LEU A 8 3.05 4.25 12.44
CA LEU A 8 1.93 3.50 11.86
C LEU A 8 1.22 2.67 12.91
N TYR A 9 1.96 1.91 13.72
CA TYR A 9 1.38 1.13 14.83
C TYR A 9 0.54 1.98 15.79
N ASN A 10 1.11 3.08 16.27
CA ASN A 10 0.40 4.00 17.15
C ASN A 10 -0.86 4.56 16.48
N SER A 11 -0.75 4.93 15.20
CA SER A 11 -1.87 5.47 14.44
C SER A 11 -2.99 4.47 14.25
N LEU A 12 -2.65 3.20 13.94
CA LEU A 12 -3.63 2.11 13.87
C LEU A 12 -4.33 1.88 15.21
N LYS A 13 -3.58 1.84 16.32
CA LYS A 13 -4.17 1.67 17.67
C LYS A 13 -5.11 2.80 18.08
N ARG A 14 -4.92 4.02 17.57
CA ARG A 14 -5.83 5.15 17.82
C ARG A 14 -7.08 5.14 16.93
N ASN A 15 -6.99 4.58 15.74
CA ASN A 15 -7.97 4.78 14.67
C ASN A 15 -8.72 3.51 14.24
N ILE A 16 -8.48 2.38 14.91
CA ILE A 16 -9.22 1.13 14.74
C ILE A 16 -9.83 0.74 16.07
N THR A 17 -11.14 0.45 16.07
CA THR A 17 -11.86 0.09 17.30
C THR A 17 -11.88 -1.40 17.58
N ARG A 18 -11.65 -2.25 16.57
CA ARG A 18 -11.56 -3.71 16.75
C ARG A 18 -10.14 -4.13 17.13
N ASP A 19 -10.03 -5.26 17.80
CA ASP A 19 -8.74 -5.88 18.06
C ASP A 19 -8.07 -6.36 16.77
N PHE A 20 -6.76 -6.22 16.70
CA PHE A 20 -5.93 -6.71 15.62
C PHE A 20 -4.52 -7.02 16.10
N ASP A 21 -3.88 -7.95 15.43
CA ASP A 21 -2.45 -8.21 15.54
C ASP A 21 -1.70 -7.45 14.47
N PHE A 22 -0.61 -6.78 14.83
CA PHE A 22 0.24 -6.02 13.91
C PHE A 22 1.59 -6.71 13.72
N TYR A 23 1.84 -7.14 12.50
CA TYR A 23 3.08 -7.82 12.13
C TYR A 23 3.93 -6.96 11.19
N CYS A 24 5.25 -7.02 11.36
CA CYS A 24 6.19 -6.25 10.57
C CYS A 24 7.33 -7.10 10.04
N ILE A 25 7.81 -6.78 8.84
CA ILE A 25 9.08 -7.27 8.32
C ILE A 25 10.10 -6.15 8.45
N SER A 26 11.14 -6.36 9.25
CA SER A 26 12.12 -5.31 9.55
C SER A 26 13.50 -5.89 9.81
N GLU A 27 14.54 -5.12 9.49
CA GLU A 27 15.90 -5.40 9.95
C GLU A 27 16.10 -5.03 11.43
N ASN A 28 15.22 -4.20 11.99
CA ASN A 28 15.25 -3.84 13.41
C ASN A 28 14.20 -4.65 14.18
N PRO A 29 14.59 -5.54 15.07
CA PRO A 29 13.65 -6.36 15.85
C PRO A 29 12.90 -5.58 16.94
N ASN A 30 13.30 -4.33 17.22
CA ASN A 30 12.75 -3.53 18.31
C ASN A 30 11.67 -2.54 17.87
N VAL A 31 11.17 -2.63 16.63
CA VAL A 31 10.00 -1.84 16.21
C VAL A 31 8.75 -2.26 16.94
N LYS A 32 7.80 -1.35 17.11
CA LYS A 32 6.49 -1.67 17.70
C LYS A 32 5.69 -2.57 16.78
N ALA A 33 5.60 -3.83 17.15
CA ALA A 33 4.77 -4.82 16.48
C ALA A 33 4.52 -5.99 17.43
N ASP A 34 3.41 -6.70 17.25
CA ASP A 34 3.13 -7.92 18.02
C ASP A 34 4.07 -9.04 17.58
N LYS A 35 4.54 -9.01 16.31
CA LYS A 35 5.59 -9.90 15.82
C LYS A 35 6.41 -9.24 14.73
N VAL A 36 7.73 -9.37 14.81
CA VAL A 36 8.69 -8.90 13.82
C VAL A 36 9.31 -10.07 13.09
N PHE A 37 9.24 -10.07 11.77
CA PHE A 37 9.93 -11.03 10.91
C PHE A 37 11.22 -10.41 10.37
N PRO A 38 12.33 -11.14 10.35
CA PRO A 38 13.57 -10.59 9.83
C PRO A 38 13.46 -10.31 8.33
N LEU A 39 14.02 -9.18 7.93
CA LEU A 39 14.28 -8.90 6.53
C LEU A 39 15.43 -9.82 6.08
N SER A 40 15.22 -10.62 5.04
CA SER A 40 16.27 -11.48 4.52
C SER A 40 17.34 -10.62 3.83
N GLN A 41 18.60 -10.98 4.02
CA GLN A 41 19.71 -10.42 3.25
C GLN A 41 19.67 -11.05 1.84
N SER A 42 18.94 -10.43 0.94
CA SER A 42 18.84 -10.88 -0.45
C SER A 42 18.89 -9.68 -1.37
N LEU A 43 19.10 -9.90 -2.66
CA LEU A 43 18.98 -8.87 -3.70
C LEU A 43 17.54 -8.37 -3.89
N ILE A 44 16.61 -8.92 -3.13
CA ILE A 44 15.19 -8.57 -3.16
C ILE A 44 14.98 -7.17 -2.60
N LYS A 45 14.30 -6.33 -3.36
CA LYS A 45 13.95 -4.97 -2.91
C LYS A 45 12.96 -5.03 -1.76
N ARG A 46 13.12 -4.11 -0.79
CA ARG A 46 12.39 -4.12 0.48
C ARG A 46 10.88 -4.27 0.35
N HIS A 47 10.26 -3.56 -0.56
CA HIS A 47 8.80 -3.62 -0.76
C HIS A 47 8.29 -4.97 -1.30
N TRP A 48 9.15 -5.78 -1.93
CA TRP A 48 8.80 -7.14 -2.36
C TRP A 48 8.66 -8.12 -1.19
N HIS A 49 9.30 -7.85 -0.07
CA HIS A 49 9.21 -8.73 1.09
C HIS A 49 7.79 -8.82 1.67
N LYS A 50 6.93 -7.83 1.44
CA LYS A 50 5.53 -7.89 1.88
C LYS A 50 4.74 -9.06 1.25
N LEU A 51 5.18 -9.59 0.10
CA LEU A 51 4.57 -10.77 -0.53
C LEU A 51 4.63 -12.03 0.36
N ARG A 52 5.54 -12.05 1.32
CA ARG A 52 5.61 -13.12 2.33
C ARG A 52 4.35 -13.20 3.20
N PHE A 53 3.64 -12.10 3.39
CA PHE A 53 2.42 -12.05 4.18
C PHE A 53 1.20 -12.68 3.49
N PHE A 54 1.29 -13.02 2.21
CA PHE A 54 0.29 -13.86 1.56
C PHE A 54 0.37 -15.33 2.00
N ASP A 55 1.41 -15.74 2.75
CA ASP A 55 1.48 -17.05 3.37
C ASP A 55 0.84 -17.05 4.77
N PRO A 56 -0.36 -17.60 4.94
CA PRO A 56 -1.04 -17.62 6.23
C PRO A 56 -0.24 -18.36 7.32
N LYS A 57 0.60 -19.32 6.91
CA LYS A 57 1.45 -20.06 7.87
C LYS A 57 2.52 -19.17 8.51
N LEU A 58 3.01 -18.18 7.79
CA LEU A 58 4.00 -17.24 8.32
C LEU A 58 3.46 -16.47 9.53
N ILE A 59 2.21 -16.04 9.43
CA ILE A 59 1.55 -15.20 10.44
C ILE A 59 0.63 -16.00 11.38
N GLY A 60 0.42 -17.28 11.13
CA GLY A 60 -0.47 -18.12 11.92
C GLY A 60 -1.96 -17.85 11.65
N ALA A 61 -2.29 -17.28 10.51
CA ALA A 61 -3.66 -16.97 10.16
C ALA A 61 -4.47 -18.20 9.80
N SER A 62 -5.73 -18.20 10.22
CA SER A 62 -6.74 -19.18 9.82
C SER A 62 -7.38 -18.78 8.47
N LYS A 63 -8.15 -19.70 7.89
CA LYS A 63 -8.89 -19.45 6.63
C LYS A 63 -9.95 -18.34 6.73
N ASP A 64 -10.43 -18.06 7.94
CA ASP A 64 -11.50 -17.10 8.20
C ASP A 64 -10.97 -15.73 8.62
N ASP A 65 -9.68 -15.61 8.90
CA ASP A 65 -9.06 -14.34 9.27
C ASP A 65 -9.01 -13.38 8.09
N GLU A 66 -9.21 -12.11 8.36
CA GLU A 66 -9.00 -11.03 7.40
C GLU A 66 -7.58 -10.50 7.55
N ILE A 67 -6.83 -10.51 6.45
CA ILE A 67 -5.45 -10.05 6.40
C ILE A 67 -5.41 -8.73 5.65
N ILE A 68 -4.74 -7.74 6.24
CA ILE A 68 -4.48 -6.44 5.60
C ILE A 68 -2.97 -6.24 5.53
N ILE A 69 -2.46 -6.03 4.34
CA ILE A 69 -1.06 -5.66 4.09
C ILE A 69 -1.03 -4.17 3.77
N MET A 70 -0.21 -3.41 4.50
CA MET A 70 -0.08 -1.96 4.32
C MET A 70 1.38 -1.56 4.09
N ASP A 71 1.59 -0.46 3.34
CA ASP A 71 2.87 0.23 3.34
C ASP A 71 3.02 1.08 4.60
N ILE A 72 4.26 1.26 5.06
CA ILE A 72 4.56 1.98 6.31
C ILE A 72 4.55 3.50 6.17
N ASP A 73 4.45 4.02 4.97
CA ASP A 73 4.45 5.45 4.63
C ASP A 73 3.04 5.99 4.38
N GLN A 74 2.11 5.56 5.22
CA GLN A 74 0.71 6.00 5.20
C GLN A 74 0.36 6.74 6.48
N VAL A 75 -0.22 7.93 6.36
CA VAL A 75 -0.71 8.71 7.49
C VAL A 75 -2.21 8.48 7.64
N ILE A 76 -2.61 8.00 8.81
CA ILE A 76 -4.02 7.76 9.14
C ILE A 76 -4.59 9.00 9.79
N MET A 77 -5.61 9.58 9.16
CA MET A 77 -6.16 10.89 9.50
C MET A 77 -7.31 10.81 10.52
N GLN A 78 -8.02 9.70 10.53
CA GLN A 78 -9.21 9.51 11.37
C GLN A 78 -9.51 8.01 11.51
N ASN A 79 -10.64 7.67 12.15
CA ASN A 79 -11.09 6.28 12.25
C ASN A 79 -11.19 5.61 10.88
N ILE A 80 -10.59 4.44 10.75
CA ILE A 80 -10.54 3.65 9.52
C ILE A 80 -11.32 2.33 9.59
N ASP A 81 -12.22 2.19 10.55
CA ASP A 81 -13.03 0.98 10.68
C ASP A 81 -13.80 0.62 9.40
N GLU A 82 -14.24 1.62 8.62
CA GLU A 82 -14.89 1.37 7.34
C GLU A 82 -13.98 0.70 6.31
N LEU A 83 -12.69 1.05 6.29
CA LEU A 83 -11.69 0.37 5.43
C LEU A 83 -11.40 -1.03 5.96
N VAL A 84 -11.17 -1.13 7.27
CA VAL A 84 -10.84 -2.40 7.92
C VAL A 84 -11.99 -3.40 7.81
N ASN A 85 -13.24 -2.93 7.94
CA ASN A 85 -14.45 -3.74 7.82
C ASN A 85 -15.01 -3.82 6.40
N TYR A 86 -14.34 -3.22 5.40
CA TYR A 86 -14.81 -3.29 4.02
C TYR A 86 -14.96 -4.77 3.60
N PRO A 87 -16.09 -5.16 3.03
CA PRO A 87 -16.35 -6.56 2.71
C PRO A 87 -15.28 -7.15 1.80
N VAL A 88 -14.87 -8.37 2.09
CA VAL A 88 -13.99 -9.16 1.21
C VAL A 88 -14.48 -10.59 1.14
N GLU A 89 -14.70 -11.06 -0.08
CA GLU A 89 -15.13 -12.42 -0.38
C GLU A 89 -13.93 -13.40 -0.43
N LYS A 90 -14.25 -14.68 -0.46
CA LYS A 90 -13.24 -15.70 -0.65
C LYS A 90 -12.60 -15.61 -2.01
N ASN A 91 -11.83 -15.58 -2.64
CA ASN A 91 -11.30 -15.36 -4.01
C ASN A 91 -11.39 -13.89 -4.45
N GLU A 92 -11.17 -13.02 -3.52
CA GLU A 92 -11.17 -11.59 -3.76
C GLU A 92 -9.96 -10.92 -3.09
N ILE A 93 -9.41 -9.91 -3.76
CA ILE A 93 -8.47 -8.96 -3.19
C ILE A 93 -9.10 -7.57 -3.24
N VAL A 94 -9.07 -6.87 -2.12
CA VAL A 94 -9.55 -5.50 -2.01
C VAL A 94 -8.35 -4.56 -1.87
N SER A 95 -8.34 -3.50 -2.64
CA SER A 95 -7.35 -2.43 -2.57
C SER A 95 -8.06 -1.08 -2.66
N TYR A 96 -7.35 0.02 -2.53
CA TYR A 96 -7.96 1.32 -2.80
C TYR A 96 -7.66 1.80 -4.22
N ASP A 97 -8.58 2.60 -4.76
CA ASP A 97 -8.46 3.17 -6.09
C ASP A 97 -7.24 4.12 -6.17
N LYS A 98 -6.48 3.98 -7.24
CA LYS A 98 -5.41 4.91 -7.61
C LYS A 98 -5.96 6.04 -8.48
N TRP A 99 -7.01 6.71 -8.03
CA TRP A 99 -7.69 7.77 -8.76
C TRP A 99 -6.73 8.82 -9.35
N TRP A 100 -5.59 9.07 -8.68
CA TRP A 100 -4.55 10.01 -9.14
C TRP A 100 -3.70 9.50 -10.31
N LYS A 101 -3.82 8.22 -10.68
CA LYS A 101 -3.00 7.62 -11.75
C LYS A 101 -3.76 7.33 -13.03
N SER A 102 -5.07 7.09 -12.93
CA SER A 102 -5.82 6.39 -13.96
C SER A 102 -5.71 7.03 -15.35
N LYS A 103 -5.96 8.32 -15.48
CA LYS A 103 -6.01 8.96 -16.81
C LYS A 103 -4.63 9.33 -17.33
N PHE A 104 -3.82 9.99 -16.53
CA PHE A 104 -2.49 10.42 -16.94
C PHE A 104 -1.61 9.24 -17.37
N TYR A 105 -1.64 8.16 -16.61
CA TYR A 105 -0.82 6.98 -16.89
C TYR A 105 -1.34 6.19 -18.10
N LEU A 106 -2.64 6.16 -18.32
CA LEU A 106 -3.24 5.56 -19.50
C LEU A 106 -2.87 6.35 -20.77
N GLU A 107 -3.00 7.66 -20.76
CA GLU A 107 -2.68 8.53 -21.86
C GLU A 107 -1.18 8.54 -22.19
N ALA A 108 -0.35 8.39 -21.18
CA ALA A 108 1.11 8.28 -21.33
C ALA A 108 1.61 6.87 -21.69
N GLY A 109 0.72 5.89 -21.85
CA GLY A 109 1.08 4.51 -22.19
C GLY A 109 1.72 3.73 -21.04
N TYR A 110 1.48 4.15 -19.82
CA TYR A 110 2.03 3.51 -18.63
C TYR A 110 1.18 2.34 -18.15
N SER A 111 1.75 1.49 -17.28
CA SER A 111 1.10 0.28 -16.81
C SER A 111 -0.29 0.51 -16.23
N HIS A 112 -1.17 -0.35 -16.64
CA HIS A 112 -2.57 -0.39 -16.25
C HIS A 112 -2.83 -1.12 -14.91
N CYS A 113 -1.83 -1.23 -14.04
CA CYS A 113 -2.06 -1.87 -12.74
C CYS A 113 -3.09 -1.09 -11.94
N THR A 114 -4.21 -1.73 -11.64
CA THR A 114 -5.30 -1.14 -10.85
C THR A 114 -5.03 -1.25 -9.35
N LEU A 115 -4.37 -2.32 -8.92
CA LEU A 115 -4.03 -2.50 -7.51
C LEU A 115 -3.04 -1.45 -7.02
N ASN A 116 -3.24 -1.00 -5.80
CA ASN A 116 -2.28 -0.19 -5.07
C ASN A 116 -1.56 -1.04 -4.03
N GLY A 117 -0.24 -1.16 -4.16
CA GLY A 117 0.60 -1.90 -3.23
C GLY A 117 0.59 -1.38 -1.79
N GLY A 118 0.06 -0.19 -1.56
CA GLY A 118 -0.08 0.37 -0.21
C GLY A 118 -1.17 -0.28 0.64
N TRP A 119 -2.08 -1.03 0.02
CA TRP A 119 -3.16 -1.72 0.74
C TRP A 119 -3.64 -2.94 -0.02
N TYR A 120 -3.56 -4.10 0.62
CA TYR A 120 -4.20 -5.34 0.17
C TYR A 120 -5.01 -5.91 1.31
N LYS A 121 -6.29 -6.20 1.07
CA LYS A 121 -7.14 -6.94 2.00
C LYS A 121 -7.65 -8.20 1.35
N PHE A 122 -7.58 -9.32 2.06
CA PHE A 122 -8.01 -10.64 1.59
C PHE A 122 -8.31 -11.58 2.78
N ARG A 123 -8.89 -12.74 2.50
CA ARG A 123 -9.17 -13.74 3.53
C ARG A 123 -8.12 -14.83 3.58
N GLY A 124 -7.61 -15.06 4.76
CA GLY A 124 -6.85 -16.22 5.20
C GLY A 124 -5.90 -16.80 4.16
N ASP A 125 -6.21 -17.98 3.69
CA ASP A 125 -5.39 -18.74 2.72
C ASP A 125 -5.78 -18.51 1.25
N SER A 126 -6.76 -17.66 0.98
CA SER A 126 -7.35 -17.50 -0.36
C SER A 126 -6.36 -17.05 -1.44
N LEU A 127 -5.34 -16.30 -1.06
CA LEU A 127 -4.30 -15.80 -1.96
C LEU A 127 -2.90 -16.39 -1.68
N LYS A 128 -2.86 -17.51 -0.97
CA LYS A 128 -1.60 -18.19 -0.63
C LYS A 128 -0.74 -18.53 -1.85
N PHE A 129 -1.34 -18.80 -2.99
CA PHE A 129 -0.63 -19.11 -4.24
C PHE A 129 0.33 -17.99 -4.68
N ILE A 130 0.05 -16.72 -4.31
CA ILE A 130 0.97 -15.58 -4.55
C ILE A 130 2.29 -15.78 -3.82
N ALA A 131 2.22 -16.15 -2.52
CA ALA A 131 3.41 -16.43 -1.75
C ALA A 131 4.10 -17.72 -2.19
N ASP A 132 3.34 -18.74 -2.59
CA ASP A 132 3.90 -20.01 -3.04
C ASP A 132 4.68 -19.83 -4.36
N ASP A 133 4.12 -19.13 -5.33
CA ASP A 133 4.81 -18.80 -6.58
C ASP A 133 6.04 -17.90 -6.34
N TYR A 134 5.87 -16.85 -5.53
CA TYR A 134 6.96 -15.95 -5.19
C TYR A 134 8.16 -16.67 -4.54
N LYS A 135 7.91 -17.64 -3.67
CA LYS A 135 8.95 -18.42 -2.99
C LYS A 135 9.77 -19.33 -3.91
N LEU A 136 9.26 -19.69 -5.07
CA LEU A 136 9.98 -20.55 -6.03
C LEU A 136 11.24 -19.86 -6.53
N ASP A 137 11.14 -18.61 -6.91
CA ASP A 137 12.28 -17.79 -7.35
C ASP A 137 11.97 -16.29 -7.17
N PRO A 138 12.19 -15.71 -5.97
CA PRO A 138 11.88 -14.33 -5.69
C PRO A 138 12.65 -13.34 -6.53
N GLU A 139 13.90 -13.66 -6.88
CA GLU A 139 14.76 -12.78 -7.67
C GLU A 139 14.30 -12.73 -9.13
N GLU A 140 13.96 -13.88 -9.72
CA GLU A 140 13.41 -13.95 -11.07
C GLU A 140 12.08 -13.18 -11.17
N ARG A 141 11.16 -13.39 -10.20
CA ARG A 141 9.88 -12.67 -10.15
C ARG A 141 10.10 -11.16 -10.13
N GLN A 142 11.01 -10.70 -9.28
CA GLN A 142 11.36 -9.29 -9.22
C GLN A 142 11.96 -8.79 -10.54
N LEU A 143 12.95 -9.49 -11.09
CA LEU A 143 13.63 -9.10 -12.34
C LEU A 143 12.68 -9.03 -13.51
N ARG A 144 11.77 -9.97 -13.64
CA ARG A 144 10.76 -10.02 -14.70
C ARG A 144 9.93 -8.73 -14.76
N TYR A 145 9.54 -8.21 -13.61
CA TYR A 145 8.76 -6.97 -13.52
C TYR A 145 9.58 -5.69 -13.64
N TYR A 146 10.90 -5.77 -13.51
CA TYR A 146 11.80 -4.65 -13.74
C TYR A 146 12.38 -4.58 -15.15
N ASN A 147 12.49 -5.71 -15.84
CA ASN A 147 13.19 -5.82 -17.12
C ASN A 147 12.27 -6.06 -18.33
N ASN A 148 10.96 -6.11 -18.15
CA ASN A 148 10.04 -6.46 -19.23
C ASN A 148 9.82 -5.35 -20.28
N GLY A 149 10.67 -4.35 -20.35
CA GLY A 149 10.67 -3.29 -21.37
C GLY A 149 9.53 -2.27 -21.27
N THR A 150 8.53 -2.54 -20.44
CA THR A 150 7.43 -1.59 -20.17
C THR A 150 7.80 -0.61 -19.07
N VAL A 151 9.01 -0.69 -18.60
CA VAL A 151 9.48 -0.02 -17.40
C VAL A 151 10.08 1.33 -17.71
N HIS A 152 9.26 2.27 -18.02
CA HIS A 152 9.64 3.66 -17.82
C HIS A 152 9.45 4.10 -16.36
N PHE A 153 9.08 3.17 -15.44
CA PHE A 153 8.58 3.52 -14.13
C PHE A 153 9.30 2.86 -12.98
N LYS A 154 9.76 3.71 -12.09
CA LYS A 154 10.23 3.42 -10.75
C LYS A 154 9.21 2.66 -9.87
N TYR A 155 7.99 2.47 -10.34
CA TYR A 155 6.83 2.03 -9.54
C TYR A 155 6.27 0.69 -9.97
N TYR A 156 6.89 0.05 -10.92
CA TYR A 156 6.63 -1.33 -11.22
C TYR A 156 7.22 -2.20 -10.15
N GLY A 157 6.51 -3.18 -9.81
CA GLY A 157 7.04 -4.07 -8.84
C GLY A 157 5.98 -5.04 -8.37
N GLU A 158 5.96 -5.28 -7.11
CA GLU A 158 5.11 -6.30 -6.52
C GLU A 158 3.62 -6.11 -6.80
N GLN A 159 3.14 -4.87 -6.94
CA GLN A 159 1.71 -4.65 -7.22
C GLN A 159 1.28 -5.16 -8.60
N ASN A 160 2.13 -5.06 -9.62
CA ASN A 160 1.85 -5.63 -10.92
C ASN A 160 1.91 -7.16 -10.88
N TYR A 161 2.91 -7.70 -10.19
CA TYR A 161 3.01 -9.14 -9.98
C TYR A 161 1.77 -9.69 -9.25
N VAL A 162 1.31 -9.03 -8.17
CA VAL A 162 0.10 -9.43 -7.45
C VAL A 162 -1.12 -9.37 -8.36
N GLU A 163 -1.29 -8.28 -9.14
CA GLU A 163 -2.42 -8.13 -10.03
C GLU A 163 -2.45 -9.18 -11.14
N ASP A 164 -1.31 -9.41 -11.80
CA ASP A 164 -1.23 -10.41 -12.88
C ASP A 164 -1.49 -11.82 -12.32
N THR A 165 -0.89 -12.15 -11.19
CA THR A 165 -1.11 -13.44 -10.53
C THR A 165 -2.57 -13.61 -10.09
N CYS A 166 -3.22 -12.55 -9.62
CA CYS A 166 -4.66 -12.57 -9.31
C CYS A 166 -5.50 -12.83 -10.57
N LYS A 167 -5.21 -12.15 -11.68
CA LYS A 167 -5.92 -12.32 -12.95
C LYS A 167 -5.77 -13.74 -13.49
N GLU A 168 -4.55 -14.28 -13.48
CA GLU A 168 -4.27 -15.64 -13.92
C GLU A 168 -5.02 -16.71 -13.12
N ASN A 169 -5.32 -16.43 -11.85
CA ASN A 169 -6.06 -17.30 -10.95
C ASN A 169 -7.56 -16.94 -10.78
N ASN A 170 -8.09 -16.07 -11.64
CA ASN A 170 -9.49 -15.62 -11.61
C ASN A 170 -9.91 -15.02 -10.26
N ILE A 171 -9.02 -14.28 -9.59
CA ILE A 171 -9.32 -13.56 -8.37
C ILE A 171 -10.01 -12.25 -8.72
N LYS A 172 -11.12 -11.99 -8.07
CA LYS A 172 -11.83 -10.72 -8.19
C LYS A 172 -11.01 -9.59 -7.55
N ILE A 173 -10.85 -8.49 -8.28
CA ILE A 173 -10.21 -7.27 -7.76
C ILE A 173 -11.30 -6.26 -7.47
N THR A 174 -11.39 -5.81 -6.23
CA THR A 174 -12.34 -4.79 -5.78
C THR A 174 -11.59 -3.57 -5.27
N LEU A 175 -12.06 -2.39 -5.67
CA LEU A 175 -11.47 -1.13 -5.24
C LEU A 175 -12.40 -0.42 -4.26
N MET A 176 -11.84 0.00 -3.13
CA MET A 176 -12.54 0.83 -2.14
C MET A 176 -12.76 2.24 -2.70
N PRO A 177 -13.74 2.98 -2.15
CA PRO A 177 -14.00 4.36 -2.56
C PRO A 177 -12.73 5.23 -2.56
N GLY A 178 -12.44 5.86 -3.69
CA GLY A 178 -11.25 6.72 -3.84
C GLY A 178 -11.26 7.93 -2.91
N GLU A 179 -12.44 8.40 -2.52
CA GLU A 179 -12.64 9.54 -1.60
C GLU A 179 -12.09 9.33 -0.19
N TRP A 180 -11.81 8.09 0.20
CA TRP A 180 -11.19 7.80 1.49
C TRP A 180 -9.69 7.98 1.50
N ILE A 181 -9.09 8.11 0.32
CA ILE A 181 -7.63 8.09 0.15
C ILE A 181 -7.13 9.40 -0.43
N GLY A 182 -6.34 10.10 0.35
CA GLY A 182 -5.58 11.24 -0.10
C GLY A 182 -4.23 10.84 -0.66
N LYS A 183 -3.71 11.64 -1.58
CA LYS A 183 -2.40 11.45 -2.17
C LYS A 183 -1.60 12.72 -2.08
N VAL A 184 -0.45 12.66 -1.38
CA VAL A 184 0.56 13.71 -1.45
C VAL A 184 1.60 13.33 -2.47
N ASN A 185 1.87 14.23 -3.38
CA ASN A 185 2.98 14.09 -4.29
C ASN A 185 4.14 14.98 -3.82
N LEU A 186 5.25 14.34 -3.61
CA LEU A 186 6.42 14.92 -2.99
C LEU A 186 7.58 15.09 -3.98
N ASP A 187 7.34 15.00 -5.28
CA ASP A 187 8.35 15.29 -6.29
C ASP A 187 8.23 16.75 -6.73
N PRO A 188 9.05 17.65 -6.19
CA PRO A 188 8.93 19.09 -6.45
C PRO A 188 9.29 19.48 -7.88
N GLU A 189 10.09 18.68 -8.60
CA GLU A 189 10.59 19.10 -9.92
C GLU A 189 9.73 18.62 -11.07
N ILE A 190 9.08 17.46 -10.97
CA ILE A 190 8.40 16.87 -12.11
C ILE A 190 6.91 17.20 -12.11
N ASN A 191 6.29 17.48 -10.98
CA ASN A 191 4.87 17.25 -10.94
C ASN A 191 3.98 18.14 -10.07
N ILE A 192 4.47 19.11 -9.32
CA ILE A 192 3.55 19.98 -8.59
C ILE A 192 2.55 20.60 -9.56
N LYS A 193 3.01 21.13 -10.71
CA LYS A 193 2.11 21.71 -11.72
C LYS A 193 1.24 20.66 -12.41
N ASN A 194 1.78 19.51 -12.76
CA ASN A 194 1.05 18.51 -13.53
C ASN A 194 0.15 17.65 -12.64
N ASN A 195 0.58 17.32 -11.44
CA ASN A 195 -0.25 16.58 -10.48
C ASN A 195 -1.31 17.46 -9.80
N VAL A 196 -0.99 18.72 -9.52
CA VAL A 196 -1.97 19.70 -9.08
C VAL A 196 -3.04 19.89 -10.15
N LYS A 197 -2.65 20.13 -11.40
CA LYS A 197 -3.60 20.24 -12.52
C LYS A 197 -4.38 18.95 -12.71
N TYR A 198 -3.72 17.83 -12.64
CA TYR A 198 -4.33 16.51 -12.80
C TYR A 198 -5.33 16.20 -11.69
N CYS A 199 -4.94 16.42 -10.45
CA CYS A 199 -5.85 16.24 -9.32
C CYS A 199 -7.02 17.21 -9.37
N GLN A 200 -6.80 18.48 -9.73
CA GLN A 200 -7.87 19.48 -9.89
C GLN A 200 -8.87 19.10 -10.98
N GLU A 201 -8.41 18.54 -12.09
CA GLU A 201 -9.30 18.09 -13.15
C GLU A 201 -10.16 16.89 -12.74
N PHE A 202 -9.66 16.05 -11.82
CA PHE A 202 -10.30 14.77 -11.48
C PHE A 202 -11.04 14.75 -10.16
N ASN A 203 -10.54 15.46 -9.16
CA ASN A 203 -11.11 15.38 -7.83
C ASN A 203 -10.55 16.44 -6.89
N GLU A 204 -11.08 17.65 -6.94
CA GLU A 204 -10.68 18.74 -6.05
C GLU A 204 -10.83 18.37 -4.56
N ASP A 205 -11.79 17.51 -4.24
CA ASP A 205 -12.08 17.07 -2.86
C ASP A 205 -11.00 16.18 -2.24
N TYR A 206 -10.10 15.61 -3.06
CA TYR A 206 -9.08 14.66 -2.59
C TYR A 206 -7.67 15.21 -2.62
N MET A 207 -7.54 16.45 -3.03
CA MET A 207 -6.24 17.09 -3.13
C MET A 207 -5.76 17.60 -1.81
N ILE A 208 -4.50 17.29 -1.54
CA ILE A 208 -3.74 17.86 -0.45
C ILE A 208 -2.70 18.79 -1.06
N LEU A 209 -3.02 20.06 -1.06
CA LEU A 209 -2.18 21.16 -1.59
C LEU A 209 -1.51 21.95 -0.47
N GLY A 210 -1.01 21.27 0.55
CA GLY A 210 -0.43 21.94 1.71
C GLY A 210 -1.44 22.33 2.80
N ASP A 211 -2.73 22.33 2.49
CA ASP A 211 -3.80 22.59 3.44
C ASP A 211 -4.28 21.28 4.11
N GLU A 212 -4.98 21.41 5.22
CA GLU A 212 -5.55 20.26 5.92
C GLU A 212 -6.52 19.50 5.02
N PRO A 213 -6.41 18.16 4.95
CA PRO A 213 -7.26 17.36 4.08
C PRO A 213 -8.74 17.45 4.48
N ASN A 214 -9.62 17.26 3.51
CA ASN A 214 -11.05 17.27 3.81
C ASN A 214 -11.44 16.08 4.71
N SER A 215 -12.60 16.20 5.35
CA SER A 215 -13.07 15.26 6.38
C SER A 215 -13.39 13.85 5.89
N LYS A 216 -13.45 13.60 4.58
CA LYS A 216 -13.69 12.27 4.00
C LYS A 216 -12.42 11.44 3.92
N ILE A 217 -11.25 12.09 3.87
CA ILE A 217 -9.98 11.40 3.75
C ILE A 217 -9.65 10.67 5.04
N LYS A 218 -9.43 9.37 4.94
CA LYS A 218 -9.09 8.49 6.05
C LYS A 218 -7.61 8.16 6.11
N ILE A 219 -6.99 7.99 4.95
CA ILE A 219 -5.56 7.68 4.81
C ILE A 219 -4.95 8.60 3.77
N ILE A 220 -3.77 9.10 4.07
CA ILE A 220 -2.93 9.80 3.11
C ILE A 220 -1.78 8.89 2.70
N HIS A 221 -1.65 8.70 1.39
CA HIS A 221 -0.58 7.93 0.81
C HIS A 221 0.55 8.83 0.33
N PHE A 222 1.74 8.64 0.89
CA PHE A 222 2.96 9.32 0.50
C PHE A 222 3.74 8.43 -0.46
N ALA A 223 3.70 8.67 -1.76
CA ALA A 223 4.45 7.88 -2.71
C ALA A 223 5.76 8.56 -3.08
N GLY A 224 6.83 7.80 -2.97
CA GLY A 224 8.11 8.13 -3.60
C GLY A 224 9.10 8.91 -2.76
N VAL A 225 8.73 9.38 -1.57
CA VAL A 225 9.65 10.15 -0.74
C VAL A 225 9.67 9.60 0.66
N LYS A 226 10.72 8.88 0.97
CA LYS A 226 10.83 8.13 2.23
C LYS A 226 11.30 8.97 3.40
N ASP A 227 12.01 10.06 3.15
CA ASP A 227 12.74 10.75 4.21
C ASP A 227 12.12 12.11 4.59
N THR A 228 11.04 12.52 3.93
CA THR A 228 10.53 13.87 4.01
C THR A 228 9.09 14.02 4.52
N ILE A 229 8.41 12.94 4.94
CA ILE A 229 7.11 13.08 5.63
C ILE A 229 7.24 14.00 6.85
N HIS A 230 8.41 14.03 7.47
CA HIS A 230 8.72 14.91 8.60
C HIS A 230 8.88 16.40 8.22
N GLU A 231 9.16 16.68 6.96
CA GLU A 231 9.41 18.02 6.44
C GLU A 231 8.12 18.69 5.94
N TYR A 232 7.05 17.90 5.82
CA TYR A 232 5.76 18.41 5.40
C TYR A 232 5.02 19.12 6.51
N ASP A 233 4.10 19.93 6.07
CA ASP A 233 3.28 20.86 6.79
C ASP A 233 2.98 20.53 8.25
N SER A 234 2.81 21.58 9.04
CA SER A 234 2.58 21.51 10.48
C SER A 234 1.47 20.54 10.89
N TRP A 235 0.42 20.37 10.05
CA TRP A 235 -0.72 19.52 10.34
C TRP A 235 -0.40 18.02 10.30
N ILE A 236 0.57 17.55 9.50
CA ILE A 236 0.95 16.11 9.44
C ILE A 236 1.44 15.63 10.81
N LYS A 237 2.10 16.50 11.56
CA LYS A 237 2.63 16.18 12.90
C LYS A 237 1.52 15.82 13.88
N ASP A 238 0.31 16.34 13.67
CA ASP A 238 -0.83 16.09 14.54
C ASP A 238 -1.40 14.67 14.35
N TYR A 239 -1.10 14.04 13.23
CA TYR A 239 -1.58 12.69 12.88
C TYR A 239 -0.46 11.63 12.86
N TRP A 240 0.78 12.06 12.59
CA TRP A 240 1.94 11.20 12.40
C TRP A 240 2.87 11.17 13.61
N TYR A 241 2.44 10.53 14.72
CA TYR A 241 3.19 10.45 15.98
C TYR A 241 3.07 9.08 16.68
#